data_81a3b9439a597d58a1ddfa18a99a5343
#
_entry.id   81a3b9439a597d58a1ddfa18a99a5343
#
_cell.length_a   1.000
_cell.length_b   1.000
_cell.length_c   1.000
_cell.angle_alpha   90.00
_cell.angle_beta   90.00
_cell.angle_gamma   90.00
#
_symmetry.space_group_name_H-M   'P 1'
#
loop_
_entity.id
_entity.type
_entity.pdbx_description
1 polymer ?
#
loop_
_entity_poly.entity_id
_entity_poly.type
_entity_poly.pdbx_seq_one_letter_code
_entity_poly.pdbx_strand_id
1 'polypeptide(L)'
;MSDQQAIESAIDRLSENYLKQLSLSGWWHSIELGDGRVTEGVVPLADLKTNYARFQLPDDLRGQRVLDIGCWDGFYTFEAESHGAEVTALDCFQPEKFFQARAARQSRAAFHELNVYELSRDQHGQFDIVFFQGVLYHLQHPLLGLQRVCEITRDIALIGSHIVDHLSEPHVSLMQFYPNDELGGQYDNWWGPSSQCLSDLALAAGFVRTECLYRDTIFALFKAHRRWAHPPLAERPTLMVHEVANTVRLDRQLERRGRFALLSVWVAGLPANATRDEVRVEVGGFGSIPSYVIPPMPDASKGTRLNRLTPVTQGIEESLLQAARQFVQVVAPVPPGLLPGATNLRIYYRNQWSEDYAITLSDGAYW
;
A
#
# COMPACT_ATOMS: atom_id res chain seq x y z
N MET A 1 -1.39 46.61 22.01
CA MET A 1 -1.52 45.21 21.56
C MET A 1 -2.51 45.20 20.41
N SER A 2 -2.14 44.62 19.28
CA SER A 2 -3.11 44.43 18.16
C SER A 2 -4.18 43.40 18.58
N ASP A 3 -5.38 43.49 18.01
CA ASP A 3 -6.46 42.52 18.28
C ASP A 3 -5.99 41.07 18.03
N GLN A 4 -5.08 40.88 17.09
CA GLN A 4 -4.47 39.59 16.79
C GLN A 4 -3.58 39.05 17.91
N GLN A 5 -2.79 39.92 18.56
CA GLN A 5 -1.97 39.55 19.72
C GLN A 5 -2.82 39.23 20.97
N ALA A 6 -3.97 39.89 21.08
CA ALA A 6 -4.93 39.60 22.17
C ALA A 6 -5.62 38.24 21.97
N ILE A 7 -5.95 37.87 20.72
CA ILE A 7 -6.52 36.59 20.36
C ILE A 7 -5.51 35.46 20.56
N GLU A 8 -4.27 35.61 20.09
CA GLU A 8 -3.18 34.64 20.30
C GLU A 8 -2.93 34.40 21.79
N SER A 9 -2.84 35.48 22.61
CA SER A 9 -2.65 35.35 24.06
C SER A 9 -3.87 34.74 24.79
N ALA A 10 -5.08 34.84 24.23
CA ALA A 10 -6.25 34.18 24.79
C ALA A 10 -6.29 32.69 24.44
N ILE A 11 -5.87 32.32 23.21
CA ILE A 11 -5.73 30.94 22.77
C ILE A 11 -4.65 30.22 23.61
N ASP A 12 -3.50 30.84 23.85
CA ASP A 12 -2.44 30.29 24.68
C ASP A 12 -2.88 30.03 26.13
N ARG A 13 -3.64 30.97 26.72
CA ARG A 13 -4.20 30.80 28.08
C ARG A 13 -5.27 29.72 28.16
N LEU A 14 -6.08 29.57 27.14
CA LEU A 14 -7.07 28.49 27.06
C LEU A 14 -6.38 27.13 26.91
N SER A 15 -5.31 27.06 26.11
CA SER A 15 -4.49 25.86 25.93
C SER A 15 -3.82 25.43 27.23
N GLU A 16 -3.21 26.38 27.99
CA GLU A 16 -2.58 26.08 29.28
C GLU A 16 -3.58 25.57 30.33
N ASN A 17 -4.78 26.17 30.40
CA ASN A 17 -5.81 25.71 31.33
C ASN A 17 -6.37 24.34 30.94
N TYR A 18 -6.54 24.08 29.66
CA TYR A 18 -6.96 22.79 29.14
C TYR A 18 -5.94 21.70 29.47
N LEU A 19 -4.66 21.96 29.20
CA LEU A 19 -3.56 21.06 29.53
C LEU A 19 -3.51 20.70 31.02
N LYS A 20 -3.76 21.67 31.93
CA LYS A 20 -3.77 21.42 33.38
C LYS A 20 -4.93 20.51 33.84
N GLN A 21 -6.01 20.46 33.07
CA GLN A 21 -7.21 19.67 33.39
C GLN A 21 -7.22 18.30 32.70
N LEU A 22 -6.29 18.07 31.74
CA LEU A 22 -6.24 16.83 30.99
C LEU A 22 -5.89 15.65 31.89
N SER A 23 -6.74 14.63 31.90
CA SER A 23 -6.42 13.36 32.58
C SER A 23 -5.28 12.65 31.87
N LEU A 24 -4.24 12.28 32.60
CA LEU A 24 -3.10 11.51 32.09
C LEU A 24 -3.37 10.00 32.03
N SER A 25 -4.42 9.50 32.68
CA SER A 25 -4.75 8.07 32.72
C SER A 25 -5.80 7.68 31.67
N GLY A 26 -5.90 6.38 31.39
CA GLY A 26 -6.90 5.82 30.48
C GLY A 26 -6.54 5.96 29.00
N TRP A 27 -5.26 5.96 28.69
CA TRP A 27 -4.72 5.96 27.33
C TRP A 27 -4.27 4.57 26.92
N TRP A 28 -4.31 4.30 25.63
CA TRP A 28 -3.67 3.10 25.07
C TRP A 28 -2.18 3.35 24.78
N HIS A 29 -1.88 4.42 24.09
CA HIS A 29 -0.52 4.87 23.84
C HIS A 29 -0.09 5.92 24.87
N SER A 30 1.14 5.80 25.39
CA SER A 30 1.76 6.92 26.11
C SER A 30 2.19 7.97 25.11
N ILE A 31 1.70 9.21 25.28
CA ILE A 31 1.96 10.33 24.38
C ILE A 31 2.61 11.46 25.17
N GLU A 32 3.72 11.97 24.65
CA GLU A 32 4.33 13.19 25.15
C GLU A 32 3.47 14.38 24.73
N LEU A 33 3.02 15.16 25.70
CA LEU A 33 2.28 16.39 25.49
C LEU A 33 3.25 17.57 25.32
N GLY A 34 2.83 18.65 24.66
CA GLY A 34 3.69 19.77 24.33
C GLY A 34 4.32 20.52 25.51
N ASP A 35 3.90 20.21 26.74
CA ASP A 35 4.43 20.77 28.00
C ASP A 35 5.38 19.84 28.76
N GLY A 36 5.82 18.74 28.13
CA GLY A 36 6.74 17.75 28.69
C GLY A 36 6.09 16.68 29.57
N ARG A 37 4.78 16.74 29.80
CA ARG A 37 4.04 15.64 30.43
C ARG A 37 3.86 14.49 29.48
N VAL A 38 3.81 13.28 30.01
CA VAL A 38 3.54 12.06 29.26
C VAL A 38 2.27 11.40 29.81
N THR A 39 1.38 10.97 28.92
CA THR A 39 0.17 10.24 29.31
C THR A 39 0.52 8.83 29.78
N GLU A 40 -0.32 8.29 30.70
CA GLU A 40 -0.16 6.94 31.24
C GLU A 40 -0.91 5.94 30.35
N GLY A 41 -0.25 5.52 29.26
CA GLY A 41 -0.79 4.55 28.32
C GLY A 41 -0.50 3.10 28.71
N VAL A 42 -1.31 2.17 28.21
CA VAL A 42 -1.06 0.74 28.30
C VAL A 42 0.27 0.37 27.65
N VAL A 43 0.61 1.02 26.53
CA VAL A 43 1.90 0.86 25.84
C VAL A 43 2.81 2.02 26.24
N PRO A 44 3.96 1.72 26.92
CA PRO A 44 4.90 2.74 27.35
C PRO A 44 5.51 3.55 26.22
N LEU A 45 5.80 4.83 26.43
CA LEU A 45 6.40 5.71 25.43
C LEU A 45 7.73 5.18 24.86
N ALA A 46 8.56 4.56 25.71
CA ALA A 46 9.84 3.99 25.27
C ALA A 46 9.66 2.84 24.28
N ASP A 47 8.65 1.99 24.50
CA ASP A 47 8.33 0.89 23.60
C ASP A 47 7.76 1.40 22.27
N LEU A 48 6.90 2.40 22.32
CA LEU A 48 6.34 3.06 21.15
C LEU A 48 7.43 3.72 20.29
N LYS A 49 8.37 4.43 20.91
CA LYS A 49 9.52 5.01 20.21
C LYS A 49 10.43 3.94 19.61
N THR A 50 10.63 2.83 20.31
CA THR A 50 11.35 1.66 19.78
C THR A 50 10.61 1.08 18.57
N ASN A 51 9.28 0.95 18.63
CA ASN A 51 8.47 0.48 17.51
C ASN A 51 8.53 1.43 16.31
N TYR A 52 8.46 2.75 16.54
CA TYR A 52 8.61 3.73 15.46
C TYR A 52 9.99 3.67 14.82
N ALA A 53 11.06 3.52 15.60
CA ALA A 53 12.42 3.36 15.07
C ALA A 53 12.57 2.14 14.14
N ARG A 54 11.79 1.07 14.37
CA ARG A 54 11.75 -0.12 13.48
C ARG A 54 11.19 0.19 12.09
N PHE A 55 10.49 1.30 11.89
CA PHE A 55 10.00 1.72 10.57
C PHE A 55 11.14 2.08 9.63
N GLN A 56 12.33 2.37 10.17
CA GLN A 56 13.52 2.74 9.40
C GLN A 56 13.20 3.86 8.39
N LEU A 57 12.50 4.89 8.88
CA LEU A 57 12.21 6.10 8.13
C LEU A 57 13.37 7.09 8.29
N PRO A 58 13.53 8.04 7.33
CA PRO A 58 14.44 9.16 7.53
C PRO A 58 14.08 10.00 8.75
N ASP A 59 15.07 10.57 9.43
CA ASP A 59 14.84 11.48 10.55
C ASP A 59 14.13 12.77 10.14
N ASP A 60 14.24 13.17 8.89
CA ASP A 60 13.59 14.34 8.31
C ASP A 60 12.52 13.89 7.29
N LEU A 61 11.26 14.11 7.63
CA LEU A 61 10.11 13.81 6.79
C LEU A 61 9.49 15.06 6.14
N ARG A 62 10.19 16.21 6.15
CA ARG A 62 9.68 17.44 5.50
C ARG A 62 9.38 17.21 4.02
N GLY A 63 8.20 17.65 3.61
CA GLY A 63 7.70 17.44 2.25
C GLY A 63 7.09 16.07 1.99
N GLN A 64 7.11 15.17 2.97
CA GLN A 64 6.42 13.88 2.89
C GLN A 64 4.98 14.02 3.41
N ARG A 65 4.04 13.45 2.67
CA ARG A 65 2.66 13.28 3.10
C ARG A 65 2.50 11.90 3.74
N VAL A 66 2.08 11.87 5.00
CA VAL A 66 1.90 10.64 5.77
C VAL A 66 0.43 10.45 6.09
N LEU A 67 -0.09 9.23 5.90
CA LEU A 67 -1.41 8.81 6.37
C LEU A 67 -1.25 7.79 7.49
N ASP A 68 -1.89 8.05 8.62
CA ASP A 68 -1.97 7.13 9.76
C ASP A 68 -3.39 6.56 9.84
N ILE A 69 -3.56 5.29 9.47
CA ILE A 69 -4.84 4.59 9.42
C ILE A 69 -5.05 3.80 10.71
N GLY A 70 -6.19 4.03 11.38
CA GLY A 70 -6.46 3.51 12.71
C GLY A 70 -5.58 4.21 13.75
N CYS A 71 -5.59 5.54 13.71
CA CYS A 71 -4.66 6.36 14.48
C CYS A 71 -4.86 6.25 16.00
N TRP A 72 -6.04 5.83 16.46
CA TRP A 72 -6.39 5.66 17.86
C TRP A 72 -6.03 6.93 18.68
N ASP A 73 -5.14 6.82 19.69
CA ASP A 73 -4.69 7.97 20.50
C ASP A 73 -3.71 8.91 19.76
N GLY A 74 -3.20 8.51 18.56
CA GLY A 74 -2.41 9.36 17.68
C GLY A 74 -0.89 9.31 17.85
N PHE A 75 -0.33 8.33 18.57
CA PHE A 75 1.12 8.29 18.77
C PHE A 75 1.92 8.37 17.46
N TYR A 76 1.60 7.52 16.48
CA TYR A 76 2.32 7.50 15.20
C TYR A 76 2.08 8.75 14.38
N THR A 77 0.87 9.31 14.43
CA THR A 77 0.53 10.62 13.84
C THR A 77 1.46 11.71 14.35
N PHE A 78 1.55 11.87 15.68
CA PHE A 78 2.32 12.96 16.28
C PHE A 78 3.83 12.75 16.19
N GLU A 79 4.28 11.51 16.18
CA GLU A 79 5.69 11.19 15.96
C GLU A 79 6.13 11.55 14.54
N ALA A 80 5.35 11.18 13.50
CA ALA A 80 5.64 11.57 12.12
C ALA A 80 5.60 13.10 11.94
N GLU A 81 4.63 13.80 12.55
CA GLU A 81 4.57 15.26 12.53
C GLU A 81 5.79 15.89 13.18
N SER A 82 6.31 15.32 14.29
CA SER A 82 7.52 15.83 14.96
C SER A 82 8.77 15.70 14.09
N HIS A 83 8.79 14.77 13.14
CA HIS A 83 9.81 14.62 12.11
C HIS A 83 9.57 15.51 10.88
N GLY A 84 8.54 16.37 10.89
CA GLY A 84 8.27 17.37 9.86
C GLY A 84 7.31 16.93 8.74
N ALA A 85 6.68 15.76 8.84
CA ALA A 85 5.71 15.30 7.85
C ALA A 85 4.42 16.13 7.85
N GLU A 86 3.75 16.20 6.70
CA GLU A 86 2.34 16.59 6.59
C GLU A 86 1.49 15.35 6.87
N VAL A 87 0.84 15.30 8.05
CA VAL A 87 0.16 14.09 8.50
C VAL A 87 -1.34 14.24 8.41
N THR A 88 -1.98 13.20 7.86
CA THR A 88 -3.42 12.95 7.96
C THR A 88 -3.64 11.72 8.83
N ALA A 89 -4.45 11.84 9.86
CA ALA A 89 -4.90 10.74 10.70
C ALA A 89 -6.29 10.29 10.24
N LEU A 90 -6.56 8.98 10.32
CA LEU A 90 -7.83 8.39 9.95
C LEU A 90 -8.24 7.33 10.96
N ASP A 91 -9.51 7.36 11.36
CA ASP A 91 -10.12 6.28 12.12
C ASP A 91 -11.60 6.12 11.71
N CYS A 92 -12.20 4.95 11.98
CA CYS A 92 -13.61 4.69 11.67
C CYS A 92 -14.58 5.30 12.68
N PHE A 93 -14.08 5.99 13.68
CA PHE A 93 -14.80 6.78 14.69
C PHE A 93 -13.92 7.95 15.14
N GLN A 94 -14.42 8.80 16.03
CA GLN A 94 -13.69 9.94 16.58
C GLN A 94 -13.07 9.59 17.94
N PRO A 95 -11.77 9.22 18.01
CA PRO A 95 -11.12 8.88 19.27
C PRO A 95 -10.96 10.13 20.14
N GLU A 96 -11.63 10.22 21.26
CA GLU A 96 -11.56 11.38 22.16
C GLU A 96 -10.12 11.72 22.56
N LYS A 97 -9.32 10.70 22.87
CA LYS A 97 -7.93 10.86 23.30
C LYS A 97 -7.04 11.45 22.21
N PHE A 98 -7.27 11.11 20.95
CA PHE A 98 -6.60 11.75 19.82
C PHE A 98 -6.79 13.25 19.81
N PHE A 99 -8.04 13.72 19.93
CA PHE A 99 -8.33 15.16 19.91
C PHE A 99 -7.78 15.87 21.14
N GLN A 100 -7.78 15.21 22.30
CA GLN A 100 -7.16 15.73 23.52
C GLN A 100 -5.63 15.91 23.32
N ALA A 101 -4.94 14.90 22.81
CA ALA A 101 -3.51 14.98 22.53
C ALA A 101 -3.20 16.01 21.42
N ARG A 102 -3.99 16.02 20.35
CA ARG A 102 -3.86 16.98 19.24
C ARG A 102 -3.94 18.42 19.74
N ALA A 103 -4.92 18.72 20.58
CA ALA A 103 -5.08 20.05 21.17
C ALA A 103 -3.92 20.40 22.11
N ALA A 104 -3.52 19.48 22.99
CA ALA A 104 -2.40 19.67 23.93
C ALA A 104 -1.07 19.91 23.22
N ARG A 105 -0.82 19.23 22.12
CA ARG A 105 0.40 19.36 21.31
C ARG A 105 0.35 20.50 20.30
N GLN A 106 -0.81 21.16 20.14
CA GLN A 106 -1.06 22.12 19.06
C GLN A 106 -0.74 21.53 17.67
N SER A 107 -1.04 20.24 17.52
CA SER A 107 -0.74 19.50 16.30
C SER A 107 -1.60 19.99 15.12
N ARG A 108 -1.00 20.05 13.94
CA ARG A 108 -1.63 20.43 12.67
C ARG A 108 -2.16 19.25 11.87
N ALA A 109 -1.95 18.02 12.37
CA ALA A 109 -2.41 16.83 11.69
C ALA A 109 -3.91 16.93 11.37
N ALA A 110 -4.26 16.68 10.10
CA ALA A 110 -5.66 16.58 9.71
C ALA A 110 -6.27 15.28 10.27
N PHE A 111 -7.58 15.24 10.46
CA PHE A 111 -8.28 14.03 10.88
C PHE A 111 -9.49 13.79 9.97
N HIS A 112 -9.67 12.54 9.56
CA HIS A 112 -10.86 12.07 8.85
C HIS A 112 -11.50 10.89 9.60
N GLU A 113 -12.78 11.00 9.93
CA GLU A 113 -13.60 9.88 10.32
C GLU A 113 -14.05 9.14 9.06
N LEU A 114 -13.44 7.98 8.80
CA LEU A 114 -13.66 7.23 7.57
C LEU A 114 -13.32 5.76 7.77
N ASN A 115 -14.15 4.86 7.23
CA ASN A 115 -13.82 3.46 7.15
C ASN A 115 -12.73 3.24 6.07
N VAL A 116 -11.74 2.41 6.38
CA VAL A 116 -10.63 2.10 5.44
C VAL A 116 -11.12 1.60 4.06
N TYR A 117 -12.27 0.94 4.01
CA TYR A 117 -12.85 0.45 2.76
C TYR A 117 -13.33 1.56 1.82
N GLU A 118 -13.56 2.77 2.35
CA GLU A 118 -14.01 3.95 1.60
C GLU A 118 -12.85 4.80 1.08
N LEU A 119 -11.61 4.46 1.47
CA LEU A 119 -10.42 5.12 0.94
C LEU A 119 -10.34 4.95 -0.57
N SER A 120 -10.11 6.05 -1.27
CA SER A 120 -9.84 6.06 -2.70
C SER A 120 -8.88 7.18 -3.07
N ARG A 121 -8.08 6.96 -4.09
CA ARG A 121 -7.16 7.98 -4.60
C ARG A 121 -7.89 9.22 -5.09
N ASP A 122 -9.04 9.05 -5.74
CA ASP A 122 -9.79 10.16 -6.35
C ASP A 122 -10.29 11.16 -5.31
N GLN A 123 -10.66 10.66 -4.13
CA GLN A 123 -11.21 11.51 -3.06
C GLN A 123 -10.15 12.01 -2.08
N HIS A 124 -9.13 11.18 -1.79
CA HIS A 124 -8.18 11.45 -0.70
C HIS A 124 -6.75 11.71 -1.21
N GLY A 125 -6.50 11.50 -2.52
CA GLY A 125 -5.17 11.62 -3.10
C GLY A 125 -4.26 10.45 -2.73
N GLN A 126 -2.96 10.68 -2.80
CA GLN A 126 -1.94 9.70 -2.44
C GLN A 126 -1.02 10.26 -1.36
N PHE A 127 -0.46 9.35 -0.55
CA PHE A 127 0.47 9.63 0.52
C PHE A 127 1.79 8.92 0.25
N ASP A 128 2.90 9.58 0.54
CA ASP A 128 4.23 9.02 0.33
C ASP A 128 4.47 7.83 1.25
N ILE A 129 3.98 7.94 2.49
CA ILE A 129 4.09 6.92 3.53
C ILE A 129 2.71 6.68 4.13
N VAL A 130 2.34 5.40 4.29
CA VAL A 130 1.09 5.01 4.97
C VAL A 130 1.42 4.13 6.17
N PHE A 131 0.95 4.50 7.34
CA PHE A 131 0.96 3.67 8.53
C PHE A 131 -0.34 2.87 8.61
N PHE A 132 -0.21 1.55 8.75
CA PHE A 132 -1.32 0.61 8.88
C PHE A 132 -0.98 -0.37 10.00
N GLN A 133 -1.03 0.16 11.23
CA GLN A 133 -0.55 -0.53 12.42
C GLN A 133 -1.71 -0.98 13.29
N GLY A 134 -1.80 -2.29 13.56
CA GLY A 134 -2.82 -2.81 14.47
C GLY A 134 -4.26 -2.78 13.92
N VAL A 135 -4.46 -2.65 12.61
CA VAL A 135 -5.79 -2.50 11.99
C VAL A 135 -6.26 -3.77 11.27
N LEU A 136 -5.33 -4.49 10.63
CA LEU A 136 -5.67 -5.58 9.70
C LEU A 136 -6.60 -6.64 10.32
N TYR A 137 -6.32 -7.04 11.56
CA TYR A 137 -7.07 -8.09 12.25
C TYR A 137 -8.48 -7.66 12.66
N HIS A 138 -8.79 -6.35 12.70
CA HIS A 138 -10.14 -5.82 12.90
C HIS A 138 -10.99 -5.82 11.62
N LEU A 139 -10.38 -6.04 10.46
CA LEU A 139 -11.08 -5.95 9.19
C LEU A 139 -11.76 -7.26 8.82
N GLN A 140 -13.08 -7.24 8.53
CA GLN A 140 -13.79 -8.40 7.99
C GLN A 140 -13.27 -8.82 6.61
N HIS A 141 -12.78 -7.84 5.82
CA HIS A 141 -12.25 -8.05 4.47
C HIS A 141 -10.80 -7.55 4.37
N PRO A 142 -9.82 -8.24 4.98
CA PRO A 142 -8.45 -7.75 5.11
C PRO A 142 -7.77 -7.49 3.76
N LEU A 143 -8.00 -8.31 2.74
CA LEU A 143 -7.44 -8.07 1.41
C LEU A 143 -8.01 -6.79 0.78
N LEU A 144 -9.31 -6.53 0.91
CA LEU A 144 -9.93 -5.28 0.42
C LEU A 144 -9.33 -4.07 1.14
N GLY A 145 -9.16 -4.14 2.46
CA GLY A 145 -8.50 -3.08 3.21
C GLY A 145 -7.10 -2.78 2.69
N LEU A 146 -6.28 -3.83 2.48
CA LEU A 146 -4.93 -3.67 1.93
C LEU A 146 -4.93 -3.15 0.48
N GLN A 147 -5.92 -3.50 -0.33
CA GLN A 147 -6.09 -2.93 -1.68
C GLN A 147 -6.32 -1.42 -1.62
N ARG A 148 -7.16 -0.95 -0.69
CA ARG A 148 -7.38 0.50 -0.47
C ARG A 148 -6.11 1.19 0.04
N VAL A 149 -5.41 0.57 0.99
CA VAL A 149 -4.10 1.06 1.46
C VAL A 149 -3.11 1.16 0.30
N CYS A 150 -3.02 0.12 -0.54
CA CYS A 150 -2.14 0.11 -1.70
C CYS A 150 -2.49 1.23 -2.70
N GLU A 151 -3.77 1.42 -3.01
CA GLU A 151 -4.26 2.43 -3.94
C GLU A 151 -3.81 3.85 -3.58
N ILE A 152 -3.89 4.21 -2.29
CA ILE A 152 -3.53 5.55 -1.81
C ILE A 152 -2.06 5.70 -1.43
N THR A 153 -1.29 4.62 -1.41
CA THR A 153 0.15 4.65 -1.15
C THR A 153 0.91 5.05 -2.41
N ARG A 154 1.81 6.06 -2.32
CA ARG A 154 2.71 6.45 -3.41
C ARG A 154 4.02 5.66 -3.38
N ASP A 155 4.65 5.53 -2.21
CA ASP A 155 5.96 4.90 -2.08
C ASP A 155 5.94 3.66 -1.19
N ILE A 156 5.62 3.80 0.09
CA ILE A 156 5.67 2.70 1.07
C ILE A 156 4.47 2.69 2.01
N ALA A 157 4.08 1.48 2.44
CA ALA A 157 3.21 1.28 3.58
C ALA A 157 3.92 0.47 4.68
N LEU A 158 3.78 0.88 5.92
CA LEU A 158 4.23 0.17 7.11
C LEU A 158 3.04 -0.63 7.64
N ILE A 159 3.05 -1.95 7.45
CA ILE A 159 1.94 -2.84 7.78
C ILE A 159 2.33 -3.66 9.00
N GLY A 160 1.70 -3.37 10.13
CA GLY A 160 1.89 -4.11 11.39
C GLY A 160 0.63 -4.84 11.81
N SER A 161 0.74 -6.12 12.14
CA SER A 161 -0.40 -6.95 12.53
C SER A 161 -0.02 -8.02 13.54
N HIS A 162 -1.01 -8.45 14.32
CA HIS A 162 -0.96 -9.73 14.99
C HIS A 162 -0.68 -10.86 13.99
N ILE A 163 0.12 -11.86 14.40
CA ILE A 163 0.45 -13.03 13.59
C ILE A 163 0.29 -14.32 14.38
N VAL A 164 0.14 -15.44 13.63
CA VAL A 164 -0.04 -16.80 14.17
C VAL A 164 1.00 -17.79 13.59
N ASP A 165 2.26 -17.38 13.50
CA ASP A 165 3.33 -18.22 12.93
C ASP A 165 3.48 -19.58 13.65
N HIS A 166 3.08 -19.67 14.92
CA HIS A 166 3.08 -20.90 15.70
C HIS A 166 2.08 -21.96 15.21
N LEU A 167 1.12 -21.57 14.35
CA LEU A 167 0.14 -22.48 13.75
C LEU A 167 0.51 -22.89 12.32
N SER A 168 1.60 -22.37 11.77
CA SER A 168 1.95 -22.52 10.37
C SER A 168 3.36 -23.07 10.20
N GLU A 169 3.54 -23.98 9.23
CA GLU A 169 4.87 -24.29 8.72
C GLU A 169 5.47 -23.05 8.01
N PRO A 170 6.81 -22.88 8.05
CA PRO A 170 7.46 -21.80 7.30
C PRO A 170 7.02 -21.79 5.82
N HIS A 171 6.76 -20.60 5.30
CA HIS A 171 6.31 -20.38 3.91
C HIS A 171 4.86 -20.80 3.58
N VAL A 172 4.06 -21.20 4.56
CA VAL A 172 2.63 -21.45 4.37
C VAL A 172 1.86 -20.15 4.66
N SER A 173 1.12 -19.67 3.65
CA SER A 173 0.14 -18.60 3.83
C SER A 173 -1.09 -19.15 4.56
N LEU A 174 -1.17 -18.95 5.87
CA LEU A 174 -2.27 -19.36 6.72
C LEU A 174 -2.93 -18.15 7.36
N MET A 175 -4.25 -18.18 7.51
CA MET A 175 -5.01 -17.16 8.22
C MET A 175 -5.99 -17.84 9.16
N GLN A 176 -5.85 -17.61 10.47
CA GLN A 176 -6.77 -18.08 11.50
C GLN A 176 -7.97 -17.12 11.58
N PHE A 177 -9.17 -17.67 11.66
CA PHE A 177 -10.39 -16.93 11.95
C PHE A 177 -10.71 -17.01 13.44
N TYR A 178 -11.12 -15.90 14.03
CA TYR A 178 -11.58 -15.79 15.41
C TYR A 178 -13.08 -15.44 15.40
N PRO A 179 -13.97 -16.40 15.72
CA PRO A 179 -15.42 -16.17 15.67
C PRO A 179 -15.96 -15.35 16.85
N ASN A 180 -15.19 -15.19 17.93
CA ASN A 180 -15.63 -14.50 19.14
C ASN A 180 -14.51 -13.57 19.67
N ASP A 181 -14.17 -13.72 20.95
CA ASP A 181 -13.21 -12.87 21.67
C ASP A 181 -11.86 -13.54 21.94
N GLU A 182 -11.52 -14.60 21.20
CA GLU A 182 -10.32 -15.41 21.41
C GLU A 182 -9.02 -14.59 21.27
N LEU A 183 -9.04 -13.55 20.45
CA LEU A 183 -7.90 -12.65 20.31
C LEU A 183 -8.08 -11.41 21.20
N GLY A 184 -7.39 -11.42 22.33
CA GLY A 184 -7.32 -10.25 23.22
C GLY A 184 -8.63 -9.88 23.93
N GLY A 185 -9.62 -10.76 23.96
CA GLY A 185 -10.93 -10.50 24.59
C GLY A 185 -11.79 -9.49 23.81
N GLN A 186 -11.56 -9.32 22.52
CA GLN A 186 -12.25 -8.35 21.66
C GLN A 186 -13.03 -9.04 20.54
N TYR A 187 -14.31 -8.74 20.41
CA TYR A 187 -15.21 -9.34 19.41
C TYR A 187 -15.02 -8.84 17.98
N ASP A 188 -14.25 -7.79 17.78
CA ASP A 188 -13.91 -7.19 16.48
C ASP A 188 -12.54 -7.61 15.95
N ASN A 189 -11.89 -8.57 16.62
CA ASN A 189 -10.67 -9.21 16.15
C ASN A 189 -11.02 -10.46 15.34
N TRP A 190 -10.96 -10.35 14.00
CA TRP A 190 -11.43 -11.41 13.10
C TRP A 190 -10.35 -12.38 12.64
N TRP A 191 -9.11 -11.90 12.48
CA TRP A 191 -8.09 -12.65 11.74
C TRP A 191 -6.70 -12.62 12.38
N GLY A 192 -6.02 -13.76 12.32
CA GLY A 192 -4.60 -13.88 12.61
C GLY A 192 -3.87 -14.47 11.39
N PRO A 193 -3.21 -13.69 10.55
CA PRO A 193 -2.38 -14.21 9.48
C PRO A 193 -1.07 -14.80 10.00
N SER A 194 -0.49 -15.80 9.31
CA SER A 194 0.94 -16.05 9.42
C SER A 194 1.74 -14.87 8.82
N SER A 195 2.99 -14.69 9.21
CA SER A 195 3.85 -13.65 8.63
C SER A 195 3.98 -13.79 7.11
N GLN A 196 4.02 -15.03 6.59
CA GLN A 196 3.97 -15.29 5.15
C GLN A 196 2.65 -14.82 4.54
N CYS A 197 1.51 -15.10 5.18
CA CYS A 197 0.20 -14.67 4.70
C CYS A 197 0.08 -13.13 4.70
N LEU A 198 0.60 -12.45 5.71
CA LEU A 198 0.62 -10.98 5.76
C LEU A 198 1.40 -10.38 4.58
N SER A 199 2.57 -10.94 4.27
CA SER A 199 3.36 -10.58 3.10
C SER A 199 2.60 -10.84 1.79
N ASP A 200 2.03 -12.03 1.63
CA ASP A 200 1.32 -12.43 0.42
C ASP A 200 0.05 -11.60 0.18
N LEU A 201 -0.67 -11.23 1.24
CA LEU A 201 -1.81 -10.32 1.16
C LEU A 201 -1.39 -8.93 0.66
N ALA A 202 -0.25 -8.40 1.15
CA ALA A 202 0.26 -7.11 0.66
C ALA A 202 0.64 -7.19 -0.83
N LEU A 203 1.32 -8.27 -1.26
CA LEU A 203 1.63 -8.49 -2.67
C LEU A 203 0.37 -8.67 -3.52
N ALA A 204 -0.62 -9.42 -3.03
CA ALA A 204 -1.91 -9.59 -3.71
C ALA A 204 -2.72 -8.30 -3.79
N ALA A 205 -2.54 -7.38 -2.84
CA ALA A 205 -3.14 -6.05 -2.85
C ALA A 205 -2.52 -5.11 -3.91
N GLY A 206 -1.32 -5.42 -4.43
CA GLY A 206 -0.67 -4.67 -5.51
C GLY A 206 0.65 -4.01 -5.13
N PHE A 207 1.16 -4.24 -3.92
CA PHE A 207 2.54 -3.91 -3.60
C PHE A 207 3.49 -4.85 -4.38
N VAL A 208 4.69 -4.39 -4.69
CA VAL A 208 5.62 -5.16 -5.53
C VAL A 208 6.71 -5.87 -4.74
N ARG A 209 6.92 -5.46 -3.51
CA ARG A 209 7.91 -6.03 -2.60
C ARG A 209 7.48 -5.79 -1.15
N THR A 210 7.74 -6.76 -0.31
CA THR A 210 7.63 -6.65 1.14
C THR A 210 8.99 -6.91 1.79
N GLU A 211 9.23 -6.26 2.90
CA GLU A 211 10.42 -6.41 3.72
C GLU A 211 9.99 -6.55 5.17
N CYS A 212 10.33 -7.68 5.81
CA CYS A 212 10.06 -7.88 7.22
C CYS A 212 11.05 -7.05 8.05
N LEU A 213 10.58 -5.99 8.68
CA LEU A 213 11.39 -5.11 9.53
C LEU A 213 11.49 -5.62 10.96
N TYR A 214 10.43 -6.29 11.43
CA TYR A 214 10.38 -6.87 12.76
C TYR A 214 9.38 -8.04 12.78
N ARG A 215 9.69 -9.04 13.58
CA ARG A 215 8.80 -10.17 13.87
C ARG A 215 9.14 -10.75 15.25
N ASP A 216 8.12 -11.03 16.02
CA ASP A 216 8.20 -11.85 17.23
C ASP A 216 7.17 -12.99 17.19
N THR A 217 6.74 -13.51 18.33
CA THR A 217 5.81 -14.64 18.41
C THR A 217 4.36 -14.30 18.07
N ILE A 218 3.98 -13.02 18.20
CA ILE A 218 2.58 -12.57 18.07
C ILE A 218 2.40 -11.35 17.16
N PHE A 219 3.48 -10.72 16.72
CA PHE A 219 3.41 -9.51 15.91
C PHE A 219 4.47 -9.52 14.81
N ALA A 220 4.09 -9.00 13.64
CA ALA A 220 5.04 -8.71 12.56
C ALA A 220 4.80 -7.33 11.97
N LEU A 221 5.89 -6.70 11.55
CA LEU A 221 5.93 -5.42 10.86
C LEU A 221 6.61 -5.60 9.50
N PHE A 222 5.89 -5.23 8.45
CA PHE A 222 6.39 -5.24 7.09
C PHE A 222 6.41 -3.83 6.50
N LYS A 223 7.46 -3.53 5.74
CA LYS A 223 7.52 -2.41 4.80
C LYS A 223 7.12 -2.93 3.44
N ALA A 224 5.99 -2.48 2.92
CA ALA A 224 5.46 -2.83 1.61
C ALA A 224 5.73 -1.69 0.62
N HIS A 225 6.31 -2.00 -0.53
CA HIS A 225 6.80 -1.04 -1.51
C HIS A 225 5.89 -1.02 -2.75
N ARG A 226 5.59 0.19 -3.23
CA ARG A 226 4.83 0.43 -4.46
C ARG A 226 5.71 0.44 -5.71
N ARG A 227 7.00 0.62 -5.53
CA ARG A 227 7.96 0.74 -6.62
C ARG A 227 9.04 -0.31 -6.51
N TRP A 228 9.57 -0.70 -7.65
CA TRP A 228 10.77 -1.52 -7.68
C TRP A 228 11.98 -0.67 -7.26
N ALA A 229 12.94 -1.30 -6.60
CA ALA A 229 14.26 -0.68 -6.47
C ALA A 229 14.89 -0.61 -7.87
N HIS A 230 15.29 0.59 -8.28
CA HIS A 230 15.92 0.81 -9.57
C HIS A 230 17.44 0.58 -9.46
N PRO A 231 18.01 -0.43 -10.13
CA PRO A 231 19.44 -0.43 -10.39
C PRO A 231 19.77 0.69 -11.41
N PRO A 232 21.01 1.15 -11.47
CA PRO A 232 21.42 2.13 -12.47
C PRO A 232 21.09 1.63 -13.87
N LEU A 233 20.58 2.54 -14.72
CA LEU A 233 20.23 2.25 -16.11
C LEU A 233 21.47 1.79 -16.86
N ALA A 234 21.35 0.70 -17.62
CA ALA A 234 22.36 0.33 -18.59
C ALA A 234 22.44 1.39 -19.70
N GLU A 235 23.64 1.67 -20.22
CA GLU A 235 23.87 2.70 -21.24
C GLU A 235 23.11 2.46 -22.56
N ARG A 236 22.64 1.21 -22.81
CA ARG A 236 21.78 0.89 -23.96
C ARG A 236 20.78 -0.21 -23.59
N PRO A 237 19.49 0.08 -23.60
CA PRO A 237 18.49 -0.95 -23.36
C PRO A 237 18.46 -1.96 -24.52
N THR A 238 18.54 -3.25 -24.19
CA THR A 238 18.35 -4.35 -25.17
C THR A 238 16.92 -4.85 -25.18
N LEU A 239 16.13 -4.44 -24.21
CA LEU A 239 14.70 -4.74 -24.11
C LEU A 239 13.90 -3.65 -24.80
N MET A 240 12.95 -4.07 -25.63
CA MET A 240 12.06 -3.16 -26.31
C MET A 240 10.63 -3.67 -26.20
N VAL A 241 9.73 -2.84 -25.70
CA VAL A 241 8.29 -3.11 -25.76
C VAL A 241 7.86 -2.96 -27.22
N HIS A 242 7.35 -4.05 -27.81
CA HIS A 242 6.91 -4.07 -29.20
C HIS A 242 5.44 -3.71 -29.33
N GLU A 243 4.59 -4.29 -28.48
CA GLU A 243 3.14 -4.11 -28.53
C GLU A 243 2.54 -4.22 -27.13
N VAL A 244 1.48 -3.49 -26.86
CA VAL A 244 0.71 -3.59 -25.63
C VAL A 244 -0.77 -3.71 -25.95
N ALA A 245 -1.41 -4.70 -25.39
CA ALA A 245 -2.86 -4.87 -25.49
C ALA A 245 -3.50 -4.89 -24.11
N ASN A 246 -4.63 -4.23 -24.01
CA ASN A 246 -5.46 -4.32 -22.83
C ASN A 246 -6.25 -5.61 -22.86
N THR A 247 -6.03 -6.50 -21.89
CA THR A 247 -6.76 -7.74 -21.72
C THR A 247 -8.07 -7.56 -20.95
N VAL A 248 -8.41 -6.35 -20.59
CA VAL A 248 -9.54 -5.98 -19.70
C VAL A 248 -10.92 -6.31 -20.24
N ARG A 249 -11.07 -6.61 -21.53
CA ARG A 249 -12.33 -7.19 -22.00
C ARG A 249 -12.52 -8.65 -21.59
N LEU A 250 -11.70 -9.12 -20.69
CA LEU A 250 -11.83 -10.41 -20.02
C LEU A 250 -13.02 -10.39 -19.09
N ASP A 251 -14.13 -10.80 -19.68
CA ASP A 251 -15.24 -11.35 -18.92
C ASP A 251 -15.68 -10.51 -17.72
N ARG A 252 -16.82 -9.87 -17.84
CA ARG A 252 -17.56 -9.23 -16.74
C ARG A 252 -17.64 -10.08 -15.46
N GLN A 253 -17.38 -11.39 -15.56
CA GLN A 253 -17.28 -12.28 -14.40
C GLN A 253 -15.97 -12.10 -13.60
N LEU A 254 -14.87 -11.68 -14.22
CA LEU A 254 -13.62 -11.40 -13.52
C LEU A 254 -13.64 -10.02 -12.86
N GLU A 255 -14.31 -9.04 -13.46
CA GLU A 255 -14.59 -7.75 -12.82
C GLU A 255 -15.41 -7.95 -11.54
N ARG A 256 -16.43 -8.80 -11.58
CA ARG A 256 -17.24 -9.17 -10.40
C ARG A 256 -16.46 -9.91 -9.32
N ARG A 257 -15.28 -10.47 -9.63
CA ARG A 257 -14.41 -11.18 -8.69
C ARG A 257 -13.32 -10.28 -8.11
N GLY A 258 -13.35 -8.97 -8.38
CA GLY A 258 -12.37 -8.01 -7.87
C GLY A 258 -10.95 -8.24 -8.36
N ARG A 259 -10.76 -8.80 -9.55
CA ARG A 259 -9.44 -8.95 -10.16
C ARG A 259 -9.05 -7.68 -10.89
N PHE A 260 -7.79 -7.30 -10.75
CA PHE A 260 -7.19 -6.15 -11.44
C PHE A 260 -7.24 -6.32 -12.96
N ALA A 261 -7.36 -5.20 -13.67
CA ALA A 261 -7.13 -5.15 -15.10
C ALA A 261 -5.73 -5.68 -15.46
N LEU A 262 -5.61 -6.45 -16.52
CA LEU A 262 -4.34 -7.01 -16.97
C LEU A 262 -3.90 -6.36 -18.28
N LEU A 263 -2.61 -6.09 -18.38
CA LEU A 263 -1.94 -5.71 -19.62
C LEU A 263 -1.20 -6.91 -20.19
N SER A 264 -1.32 -7.12 -21.49
CA SER A 264 -0.45 -8.02 -22.25
C SER A 264 0.60 -7.18 -22.98
N VAL A 265 1.86 -7.47 -22.71
CA VAL A 265 3.00 -6.72 -23.24
C VAL A 265 3.91 -7.69 -23.99
N TRP A 266 4.14 -7.47 -25.28
CA TRP A 266 5.08 -8.26 -26.07
C TRP A 266 6.43 -7.57 -26.11
N VAL A 267 7.47 -8.31 -25.71
CA VAL A 267 8.81 -7.74 -25.41
C VAL A 267 9.87 -8.40 -26.29
N ALA A 268 10.54 -7.61 -27.11
CA ALA A 268 11.73 -8.00 -27.84
C ALA A 268 12.95 -7.99 -26.90
N GLY A 269 13.88 -8.90 -27.09
CA GLY A 269 15.09 -9.04 -26.27
C GLY A 269 14.89 -9.82 -24.97
N LEU A 270 13.66 -10.16 -24.60
CA LEU A 270 13.38 -11.02 -23.47
C LEU A 270 13.55 -12.49 -23.87
N PRO A 271 14.36 -13.31 -23.15
CA PRO A 271 14.56 -14.72 -23.53
C PRO A 271 13.29 -15.53 -23.33
N ALA A 272 13.07 -16.53 -24.20
CA ALA A 272 11.89 -17.40 -24.19
C ALA A 272 11.71 -18.20 -22.88
N ASN A 273 12.79 -18.38 -22.11
CA ASN A 273 12.79 -19.08 -20.82
C ASN A 273 12.78 -18.12 -19.62
N ALA A 274 12.57 -16.82 -19.83
CA ALA A 274 12.41 -15.87 -18.71
C ALA A 274 11.24 -16.27 -17.83
N THR A 275 11.40 -16.15 -16.54
CA THR A 275 10.36 -16.46 -15.55
C THR A 275 9.72 -15.17 -15.01
N ARG A 276 8.52 -15.29 -14.45
CA ARG A 276 7.81 -14.14 -13.86
C ARG A 276 8.60 -13.49 -12.72
N ASP A 277 9.41 -14.24 -12.00
CA ASP A 277 10.17 -13.74 -10.84
C ASP A 277 11.40 -12.94 -11.26
N GLU A 278 11.85 -13.11 -12.51
CA GLU A 278 12.98 -12.37 -13.11
C GLU A 278 12.52 -11.09 -13.83
N VAL A 279 11.25 -11.01 -14.21
CA VAL A 279 10.68 -9.88 -14.97
C VAL A 279 9.96 -8.93 -14.03
N ARG A 280 10.18 -7.64 -14.22
CA ARG A 280 9.46 -6.58 -13.50
C ARG A 280 8.77 -5.67 -14.51
N VAL A 281 7.60 -5.22 -14.15
CA VAL A 281 6.80 -4.28 -14.97
C VAL A 281 6.61 -3.01 -14.16
N GLU A 282 6.71 -1.87 -14.82
CA GLU A 282 6.39 -0.57 -14.24
C GLU A 282 5.38 0.13 -15.14
N VAL A 283 4.33 0.67 -14.56
CA VAL A 283 3.30 1.45 -15.26
C VAL A 283 3.06 2.72 -14.48
N GLY A 284 3.25 3.87 -15.13
CA GLY A 284 3.06 5.18 -14.50
C GLY A 284 3.92 5.42 -13.25
N GLY A 285 5.12 4.79 -13.21
CA GLY A 285 6.04 4.88 -12.09
C GLY A 285 5.72 3.93 -10.92
N PHE A 286 4.66 3.11 -11.03
CA PHE A 286 4.34 2.08 -10.04
C PHE A 286 4.71 0.68 -10.56
N GLY A 287 5.25 -0.14 -9.67
CA GLY A 287 5.60 -1.51 -10.00
C GLY A 287 4.39 -2.43 -10.12
N SER A 288 4.53 -3.47 -10.91
CA SER A 288 3.59 -4.56 -11.05
C SER A 288 4.34 -5.89 -11.13
N ILE A 289 3.82 -6.91 -10.45
CA ILE A 289 4.35 -8.27 -10.51
C ILE A 289 3.66 -9.00 -11.67
N PRO A 290 4.40 -9.52 -12.66
CA PRO A 290 3.80 -10.28 -13.74
C PRO A 290 3.00 -11.47 -13.24
N SER A 291 1.81 -11.65 -13.77
CA SER A 291 1.02 -12.86 -13.55
C SER A 291 1.55 -14.03 -14.38
N TYR A 292 1.97 -13.73 -15.62
CA TYR A 292 2.50 -14.72 -16.57
C TYR A 292 3.64 -14.13 -17.41
N VAL A 293 4.59 -14.97 -17.74
CA VAL A 293 5.58 -14.76 -18.82
C VAL A 293 5.43 -15.94 -19.76
N ILE A 294 5.07 -15.68 -21.01
CA ILE A 294 4.66 -16.67 -21.99
C ILE A 294 5.67 -16.62 -23.14
N PRO A 295 6.31 -17.74 -23.48
CA PRO A 295 7.25 -17.81 -24.61
C PRO A 295 6.55 -17.51 -25.94
N PRO A 296 7.32 -17.16 -27.00
CA PRO A 296 6.78 -16.99 -28.33
C PRO A 296 6.01 -18.23 -28.81
N MET A 297 4.93 -18.02 -29.51
CA MET A 297 4.05 -19.06 -30.07
C MET A 297 4.10 -19.01 -31.61
N PRO A 298 5.06 -19.67 -32.28
CA PRO A 298 5.25 -19.59 -33.74
C PRO A 298 3.99 -19.96 -34.53
N ASP A 299 3.18 -20.89 -34.00
CA ASP A 299 1.96 -21.40 -34.62
C ASP A 299 0.68 -20.59 -34.27
N ALA A 300 0.85 -19.40 -33.62
CA ALA A 300 -0.29 -18.58 -33.27
C ALA A 300 -1.12 -18.20 -34.51
N SER A 301 -2.43 -18.42 -34.45
CA SER A 301 -3.39 -18.12 -35.50
C SER A 301 -4.64 -17.45 -34.93
N LYS A 302 -5.53 -16.95 -35.76
CA LYS A 302 -6.77 -16.28 -35.30
C LYS A 302 -7.66 -17.15 -34.38
N GLY A 303 -7.49 -18.46 -34.40
CA GLY A 303 -8.16 -19.42 -33.50
C GLY A 303 -7.35 -19.72 -32.23
N THR A 304 -6.12 -19.24 -32.11
CA THR A 304 -5.23 -19.50 -30.96
C THR A 304 -5.66 -18.62 -29.79
N ARG A 305 -5.87 -19.23 -28.63
CA ARG A 305 -5.93 -18.47 -27.38
C ARG A 305 -4.52 -18.00 -27.05
N LEU A 306 -4.24 -16.72 -27.22
CA LEU A 306 -2.92 -16.11 -26.95
C LEU A 306 -2.49 -16.28 -25.48
N ASN A 307 -3.43 -16.43 -24.58
CA ASN A 307 -3.32 -17.02 -23.24
C ASN A 307 -4.74 -17.39 -22.77
N ARG A 308 -4.88 -18.08 -21.64
CA ARG A 308 -6.20 -18.42 -21.06
C ARG A 308 -7.02 -17.18 -20.64
N LEU A 309 -6.41 -16.02 -20.69
CA LEU A 309 -6.94 -14.74 -20.24
C LEU A 309 -7.27 -13.80 -21.40
N THR A 310 -6.83 -14.07 -22.63
CA THR A 310 -7.18 -13.27 -23.81
C THR A 310 -8.50 -13.82 -24.38
N PRO A 311 -9.62 -13.10 -24.29
CA PRO A 311 -10.87 -13.57 -24.87
C PRO A 311 -10.71 -13.67 -26.36
N VAL A 312 -11.19 -14.78 -26.93
CA VAL A 312 -11.37 -14.91 -28.36
C VAL A 312 -12.62 -14.07 -28.73
N THR A 313 -12.44 -12.76 -28.79
CA THR A 313 -13.42 -11.93 -29.50
C THR A 313 -13.07 -11.91 -30.96
N GLN A 314 -14.06 -11.98 -31.81
CA GLN A 314 -13.95 -11.85 -33.27
C GLN A 314 -13.00 -10.67 -33.58
N GLY A 315 -11.84 -10.96 -34.20
CA GLY A 315 -10.88 -9.97 -34.65
C GLY A 315 -9.72 -9.68 -33.74
N ILE A 316 -8.91 -10.71 -33.38
CA ILE A 316 -7.55 -10.44 -32.93
C ILE A 316 -6.84 -9.71 -34.07
N GLU A 317 -6.30 -8.51 -33.80
CA GLU A 317 -5.53 -7.77 -34.77
C GLU A 317 -4.32 -8.57 -35.23
N GLU A 318 -4.01 -8.53 -36.54
CA GLU A 318 -2.90 -9.31 -37.09
C GLU A 318 -1.55 -8.92 -36.46
N SER A 319 -1.42 -7.65 -36.04
CA SER A 319 -0.25 -7.15 -35.27
C SER A 319 -0.02 -7.96 -34.00
N LEU A 320 -1.06 -8.23 -33.23
CA LEU A 320 -0.96 -9.01 -31.98
C LEU A 320 -0.60 -10.49 -32.24
N LEU A 321 -1.11 -11.06 -33.33
CA LEU A 321 -0.72 -12.43 -33.73
C LEU A 321 0.75 -12.48 -34.14
N GLN A 322 1.20 -11.49 -34.89
CA GLN A 322 2.59 -11.39 -35.30
C GLN A 322 3.50 -11.18 -34.09
N ALA A 323 3.13 -10.32 -33.16
CA ALA A 323 3.85 -10.11 -31.91
C ALA A 323 3.93 -11.42 -31.08
N ALA A 324 2.82 -12.16 -30.97
CA ALA A 324 2.78 -13.43 -30.25
C ALA A 324 3.63 -14.53 -30.86
N ARG A 325 3.85 -14.52 -32.18
CA ARG A 325 4.72 -15.47 -32.88
C ARG A 325 6.21 -15.20 -32.62
N GLN A 326 6.58 -13.95 -32.37
CA GLN A 326 7.97 -13.51 -32.39
C GLN A 326 8.52 -13.18 -31.00
N PHE A 327 7.69 -12.69 -30.10
CA PHE A 327 8.14 -12.10 -28.84
C PHE A 327 7.57 -12.80 -27.62
N VAL A 328 8.27 -12.69 -26.51
CA VAL A 328 7.77 -13.12 -25.19
C VAL A 328 6.62 -12.19 -24.77
N GLN A 329 5.52 -12.76 -24.35
CA GLN A 329 4.38 -12.02 -23.79
C GLN A 329 4.51 -11.98 -22.26
N VAL A 330 4.48 -10.78 -21.70
CA VAL A 330 4.38 -10.52 -20.27
C VAL A 330 2.95 -10.08 -19.96
N VAL A 331 2.28 -10.78 -19.07
CA VAL A 331 0.94 -10.41 -18.61
C VAL A 331 1.04 -9.91 -17.17
N ALA A 332 0.69 -8.67 -16.95
CA ALA A 332 0.83 -8.03 -15.66
C ALA A 332 -0.43 -7.23 -15.27
N PRO A 333 -0.80 -7.21 -13.98
CA PRO A 333 -1.89 -6.35 -13.52
C PRO A 333 -1.51 -4.87 -13.65
N VAL A 334 -2.51 -4.05 -13.95
CA VAL A 334 -2.37 -2.60 -13.83
C VAL A 334 -2.22 -2.27 -12.35
N PRO A 335 -1.18 -1.50 -11.95
CA PRO A 335 -1.02 -1.13 -10.55
C PRO A 335 -2.22 -0.34 -10.02
N PRO A 336 -2.68 -0.63 -8.80
CA PRO A 336 -3.76 0.12 -8.16
C PRO A 336 -3.44 1.62 -8.04
N GLY A 337 -4.46 2.45 -8.09
CA GLY A 337 -4.31 3.90 -7.91
C GLY A 337 -3.74 4.65 -9.11
N LEU A 338 -3.65 4.05 -10.29
CA LEU A 338 -3.39 4.76 -11.53
C LEU A 338 -4.67 5.40 -12.06
N LEU A 339 -4.57 6.70 -12.39
CA LEU A 339 -5.68 7.42 -13.01
C LEU A 339 -5.75 7.14 -14.50
N PRO A 340 -6.95 7.21 -15.12
CA PRO A 340 -7.11 7.20 -16.56
C PRO A 340 -6.29 8.30 -17.24
N GLY A 341 -5.80 8.04 -18.44
CA GLY A 341 -5.03 8.98 -19.22
C GLY A 341 -3.73 8.41 -19.77
N ALA A 342 -2.93 9.28 -20.35
CA ALA A 342 -1.63 8.91 -20.90
C ALA A 342 -0.62 8.61 -19.79
N THR A 343 0.12 7.51 -19.94
CA THR A 343 1.18 7.10 -19.02
C THR A 343 2.23 6.28 -19.76
N ASN A 344 3.31 5.91 -19.05
CA ASN A 344 4.39 5.11 -19.62
C ASN A 344 4.43 3.71 -18.98
N LEU A 345 4.88 2.75 -19.77
CA LEU A 345 5.16 1.38 -19.36
C LEU A 345 6.63 1.06 -19.63
N ARG A 346 7.27 0.34 -18.69
CA ARG A 346 8.62 -0.23 -18.86
C ARG A 346 8.66 -1.67 -18.42
N ILE A 347 9.58 -2.43 -19.01
CA ILE A 347 9.91 -3.80 -18.62
C ILE A 347 11.35 -3.84 -18.15
N TYR A 348 11.58 -4.60 -17.06
CA TYR A 348 12.91 -4.84 -16.52
C TYR A 348 13.22 -6.35 -16.50
N TYR A 349 14.44 -6.68 -16.89
CA TYR A 349 15.01 -8.03 -16.82
C TYR A 349 16.53 -7.95 -16.68
N ARG A 350 17.09 -8.64 -15.68
CA ARG A 350 18.55 -8.79 -15.45
C ARG A 350 19.35 -7.50 -15.58
N ASN A 351 19.05 -6.50 -14.78
CA ASN A 351 19.69 -5.18 -14.74
C ASN A 351 19.47 -4.29 -15.97
N GLN A 352 18.47 -4.56 -16.79
CA GLN A 352 18.11 -3.75 -17.96
C GLN A 352 16.65 -3.33 -17.92
N TRP A 353 16.40 -2.05 -18.18
CA TRP A 353 15.08 -1.52 -18.44
C TRP A 353 14.86 -1.33 -19.93
N SER A 354 13.64 -1.53 -20.41
CA SER A 354 13.24 -1.06 -21.73
C SER A 354 13.17 0.48 -21.74
N GLU A 355 13.15 1.06 -22.92
CA GLU A 355 12.69 2.43 -23.08
C GLU A 355 11.23 2.58 -22.61
N ASP A 356 10.81 3.82 -22.37
CA ASP A 356 9.44 4.16 -22.06
C ASP A 356 8.54 3.85 -23.26
N TYR A 357 7.50 3.09 -23.03
CA TYR A 357 6.45 2.81 -24.00
C TYR A 357 5.17 3.54 -23.57
N ALA A 358 4.72 4.49 -24.42
CA ALA A 358 3.52 5.27 -24.13
C ALA A 358 2.26 4.41 -24.25
N ILE A 359 1.42 4.44 -23.22
CA ILE A 359 0.11 3.79 -23.22
C ILE A 359 -0.97 4.77 -22.74
N THR A 360 -2.22 4.47 -23.04
CA THR A 360 -3.36 5.22 -22.52
C THR A 360 -4.25 4.27 -21.72
N LEU A 361 -4.48 4.61 -20.46
CA LEU A 361 -5.40 3.92 -19.59
C LEU A 361 -6.80 4.50 -19.75
N SER A 362 -7.81 3.65 -19.97
CA SER A 362 -9.20 4.09 -20.20
C SER A 362 -10.00 4.11 -18.90
N ASP A 363 -11.03 4.98 -18.84
CA ASP A 363 -11.98 5.02 -17.73
C ASP A 363 -12.69 3.69 -17.50
N GLY A 364 -12.93 3.32 -16.25
CA GLY A 364 -13.76 2.19 -15.84
C GLY A 364 -13.15 0.80 -16.02
N ALA A 365 -11.85 0.73 -16.34
CA ALA A 365 -11.16 -0.54 -16.57
C ALA A 365 -10.57 -1.20 -15.32
N TYR A 366 -10.63 -0.57 -14.13
CA TYR A 366 -9.66 -0.88 -13.08
C TYR A 366 -10.24 -1.36 -11.75
N TRP A 367 -11.56 -1.36 -11.58
CA TRP A 367 -12.21 -1.79 -10.32
C TRP A 367 -13.58 -2.44 -10.48
#